data_563837ac2b85ef705130458127dc47e1
#
_entry.id   563837ac2b85ef705130458127dc47e1
#
_cell.length_a   1.000
_cell.length_b   1.000
_cell.length_c   1.000
_cell.angle_alpha   90.00
_cell.angle_beta   90.00
_cell.angle_gamma   90.00
#
_symmetry.space_group_name_H-M   'P 1'
#
loop_
_entity.id
_entity.type
_entity.pdbx_description
1 polymer ?
#
loop_
_entity_poly.entity_id
_entity_poly.type
_entity_poly.pdbx_seq_one_letter_code
_entity_poly.pdbx_strand_id
1 'polypeptide(L)'
;MSKEHVYEIGGINFKGYFAQANSNEAPCVLIAHTWAGRDSFVEEKAEELAKLGYHSFAIDMYGEGKIGSSVEENSSMMQPLLDDREELAKRVLGAYEYVNNLDLVKSNSIAIMGYCFGGLVSLDLARNCSELKGAVSFHGFLSGPEENNGEKINAKVLALHGLKDPMVGQDQIDSFSNEMTEKNAEWQLHVFGDAMHAFTNPEANDPEFGTVYNQKADQRSWKMFTDLLKEIF
;
A
#
# COMPACT_ATOMS: atom_id res chain seq x y z
N MET A 1 -3.46 20.68 -7.58
CA MET A 1 -2.98 20.34 -8.93
C MET A 1 -2.17 19.07 -8.85
N SER A 2 -2.46 18.13 -9.73
CA SER A 2 -1.73 16.85 -9.74
C SER A 2 -0.51 16.95 -10.64
N LYS A 3 0.60 16.32 -10.27
CA LYS A 3 1.82 16.33 -11.06
C LYS A 3 2.75 15.19 -10.71
N GLU A 4 3.61 14.83 -11.67
CA GLU A 4 4.72 13.91 -11.44
C GLU A 4 5.82 14.61 -10.62
N HIS A 5 6.37 13.87 -9.67
CA HIS A 5 7.52 14.25 -8.87
C HIS A 5 8.65 13.26 -9.09
N VAL A 6 9.85 13.76 -9.33
CA VAL A 6 11.06 12.94 -9.39
C VAL A 6 11.82 13.08 -8.07
N TYR A 7 12.19 11.95 -7.48
CA TYR A 7 13.01 11.89 -6.26
C TYR A 7 14.04 10.77 -6.39
N GLU A 8 15.10 10.85 -5.63
CA GLU A 8 16.22 9.90 -5.71
C GLU A 8 16.35 9.08 -4.42
N ILE A 9 16.56 7.78 -4.57
CA ILE A 9 16.90 6.88 -3.46
C ILE A 9 18.08 6.01 -3.92
N GLY A 10 19.22 6.12 -3.23
CA GLY A 10 20.39 5.29 -3.51
C GLY A 10 20.95 5.43 -4.92
N GLY A 11 20.85 6.59 -5.54
CA GLY A 11 21.33 6.84 -6.91
C GLY A 11 20.34 6.43 -8.01
N ILE A 12 19.14 5.98 -7.66
CA ILE A 12 18.07 5.64 -8.61
C ILE A 12 16.99 6.73 -8.54
N ASN A 13 16.55 7.22 -9.69
CA ASN A 13 15.40 8.12 -9.79
C ASN A 13 14.09 7.34 -9.69
N PHE A 14 13.15 7.88 -8.93
CA PHE A 14 11.78 7.39 -8.82
C PHE A 14 10.80 8.46 -9.27
N LYS A 15 9.68 8.05 -9.85
CA LYS A 15 8.67 8.96 -10.39
C LYS A 15 7.34 8.73 -9.69
N GLY A 16 7.08 9.52 -8.65
CA GLY A 16 5.81 9.50 -7.93
C GLY A 16 4.78 10.46 -8.54
N TYR A 17 3.50 10.22 -8.25
CA TYR A 17 2.41 11.09 -8.68
C TYR A 17 1.74 11.72 -7.46
N PHE A 18 1.82 13.05 -7.34
CA PHE A 18 1.25 13.82 -6.25
C PHE A 18 -0.11 14.41 -6.66
N ALA A 19 -1.16 14.09 -5.94
CA ALA A 19 -2.46 14.72 -6.07
C ALA A 19 -2.75 15.61 -4.84
N GLN A 20 -2.85 16.90 -5.09
CA GLN A 20 -3.04 17.91 -4.05
C GLN A 20 -4.52 18.05 -3.68
N ALA A 21 -4.83 17.93 -2.39
CA ALA A 21 -6.13 18.33 -1.85
C ALA A 21 -6.35 19.84 -1.96
N ASN A 22 -7.59 20.28 -1.81
CA ASN A 22 -7.93 21.70 -1.79
C ASN A 22 -7.58 22.34 -0.43
N SER A 23 -6.31 22.23 -0.05
CA SER A 23 -5.74 22.80 1.17
C SER A 23 -4.28 23.15 0.93
N ASN A 24 -3.78 24.16 1.64
CA ASN A 24 -2.36 24.52 1.59
C ASN A 24 -1.50 23.55 2.43
N GLU A 25 -2.09 22.94 3.45
CA GLU A 25 -1.45 21.93 4.29
C GLU A 25 -2.50 20.88 4.65
N ALA A 26 -2.21 19.62 4.41
CA ALA A 26 -3.08 18.50 4.77
C ALA A 26 -2.26 17.24 5.10
N PRO A 27 -2.86 16.26 5.81
CA PRO A 27 -2.31 14.91 5.90
C PRO A 27 -2.11 14.31 4.52
N CYS A 28 -1.15 13.40 4.37
CA CYS A 28 -0.86 12.73 3.11
C CYS A 28 -1.06 11.23 3.21
N VAL A 29 -1.61 10.63 2.15
CA VAL A 29 -1.72 9.19 2.00
C VAL A 29 -0.80 8.74 0.87
N LEU A 30 0.21 7.92 1.20
CA LEU A 30 1.00 7.20 0.21
C LEU A 30 0.16 6.06 -0.38
N ILE A 31 0.31 5.82 -1.67
CA ILE A 31 -0.38 4.74 -2.38
C ILE A 31 0.67 3.86 -3.04
N ALA A 32 0.79 2.62 -2.56
CA ALA A 32 1.66 1.63 -3.16
C ALA A 32 0.90 0.85 -4.25
N HIS A 33 1.49 0.80 -5.43
CA HIS A 33 0.90 0.20 -6.63
C HIS A 33 0.85 -1.33 -6.58
N THR A 34 0.11 -1.93 -7.48
CA THR A 34 0.10 -3.37 -7.74
C THR A 34 1.43 -3.83 -8.37
N TRP A 35 1.55 -5.09 -8.73
CA TRP A 35 2.72 -5.64 -9.41
C TRP A 35 3.02 -4.99 -10.79
N ALA A 36 2.03 -4.33 -11.42
CA ALA A 36 2.21 -3.70 -12.73
C ALA A 36 3.01 -2.40 -12.71
N GLY A 37 3.20 -1.78 -11.56
CA GLY A 37 3.84 -0.47 -11.43
C GLY A 37 2.82 0.66 -11.17
N ARG A 38 3.31 1.90 -11.14
CA ARG A 38 2.50 3.10 -10.90
C ARG A 38 1.70 3.47 -12.16
N ASP A 39 0.60 2.77 -12.36
CA ASP A 39 -0.33 2.95 -13.48
C ASP A 39 -1.47 3.96 -13.17
N SER A 40 -2.38 4.14 -14.12
CA SER A 40 -3.53 5.04 -13.98
C SER A 40 -4.46 4.66 -12.82
N PHE A 41 -4.55 3.39 -12.45
CA PHE A 41 -5.41 2.95 -11.34
C PHE A 41 -5.01 3.60 -10.02
N VAL A 42 -3.73 3.59 -9.66
CA VAL A 42 -3.26 4.23 -8.42
C VAL A 42 -3.24 5.76 -8.51
N GLU A 43 -3.07 6.33 -9.71
CA GLU A 43 -3.20 7.77 -9.93
C GLU A 43 -4.65 8.25 -9.73
N GLU A 44 -5.63 7.49 -10.22
CA GLU A 44 -7.06 7.77 -10.00
C GLU A 44 -7.41 7.68 -8.51
N LYS A 45 -6.86 6.70 -7.77
CA LYS A 45 -7.02 6.61 -6.31
C LYS A 45 -6.40 7.80 -5.58
N ALA A 46 -5.28 8.33 -6.09
CA ALA A 46 -4.69 9.56 -5.57
C ALA A 46 -5.64 10.76 -5.74
N GLU A 47 -6.26 10.90 -6.91
CA GLU A 47 -7.26 11.94 -7.16
C GLU A 47 -8.53 11.78 -6.31
N GLU A 48 -8.97 10.54 -6.05
CA GLU A 48 -10.10 10.27 -5.16
C GLU A 48 -9.81 10.76 -3.72
N LEU A 49 -8.62 10.47 -3.20
CA LEU A 49 -8.19 10.93 -1.87
C LEU A 49 -8.02 12.44 -1.79
N ALA A 50 -7.50 13.06 -2.86
CA ALA A 50 -7.40 14.52 -2.92
C ALA A 50 -8.77 15.20 -2.83
N LYS A 51 -9.82 14.63 -3.44
CA LYS A 51 -11.21 15.10 -3.32
C LYS A 51 -11.79 14.92 -1.91
N LEU A 52 -11.28 13.94 -1.16
CA LEU A 52 -11.68 13.72 0.24
C LEU A 52 -10.93 14.63 1.23
N GLY A 53 -9.97 15.44 0.75
CA GLY A 53 -9.25 16.41 1.57
C GLY A 53 -7.87 15.95 2.06
N TYR A 54 -7.38 14.81 1.60
CA TYR A 54 -6.04 14.31 1.88
C TYR A 54 -5.12 14.58 0.69
N HIS A 55 -3.92 15.12 0.92
CA HIS A 55 -2.88 14.99 -0.10
C HIS A 55 -2.62 13.49 -0.34
N SER A 56 -2.21 13.13 -1.52
CA SER A 56 -1.90 11.75 -1.82
C SER A 56 -0.72 11.63 -2.77
N PHE A 57 0.06 10.58 -2.62
CA PHE A 57 1.25 10.34 -3.40
C PHE A 57 1.34 8.87 -3.81
N ALA A 58 1.04 8.61 -5.09
CA ALA A 58 1.27 7.28 -5.65
C ALA A 58 2.78 7.09 -5.84
N ILE A 59 3.35 6.16 -5.09
CA ILE A 59 4.80 5.90 -5.07
C ILE A 59 5.20 5.02 -6.25
N ASP A 60 6.43 5.20 -6.72
CA ASP A 60 7.09 4.31 -7.68
C ASP A 60 8.00 3.37 -6.88
N MET A 61 7.76 2.08 -6.93
CA MET A 61 8.59 1.07 -6.24
C MET A 61 9.68 0.48 -7.14
N TYR A 62 9.58 0.67 -8.47
CA TYR A 62 10.49 0.04 -9.42
C TYR A 62 11.60 0.95 -9.92
N GLY A 63 11.41 2.27 -9.81
CA GLY A 63 12.31 3.28 -10.34
C GLY A 63 12.03 3.63 -11.80
N GLU A 64 12.39 4.85 -12.17
CA GLU A 64 12.21 5.44 -13.50
C GLU A 64 10.76 5.44 -14.01
N GLY A 65 9.77 5.20 -13.13
CA GLY A 65 8.35 5.11 -13.49
C GLY A 65 8.03 3.89 -14.35
N LYS A 66 8.70 2.79 -14.14
CA LYS A 66 8.49 1.56 -14.92
C LYS A 66 7.10 0.99 -14.67
N ILE A 67 6.46 0.59 -15.77
CA ILE A 67 5.15 -0.07 -15.80
C ILE A 67 5.29 -1.31 -16.68
N GLY A 68 4.86 -2.46 -16.17
CA GLY A 68 4.82 -3.70 -16.94
C GLY A 68 3.50 -3.88 -17.67
N SER A 69 3.55 -4.60 -18.76
CA SER A 69 2.43 -4.83 -19.68
C SER A 69 2.06 -6.32 -19.84
N SER A 70 2.83 -7.22 -19.22
CA SER A 70 2.59 -8.66 -19.23
C SER A 70 2.82 -9.27 -17.85
N VAL A 71 2.34 -10.51 -17.67
CA VAL A 71 2.56 -11.29 -16.44
C VAL A 71 4.07 -11.46 -16.20
N GLU A 72 4.84 -11.75 -17.23
CA GLU A 72 6.27 -11.96 -17.16
C GLU A 72 7.02 -10.67 -16.76
N GLU A 73 6.67 -9.54 -17.37
CA GLU A 73 7.27 -8.24 -17.04
C GLU A 73 6.94 -7.84 -15.60
N ASN A 74 5.66 -7.93 -15.21
CA ASN A 74 5.22 -7.60 -13.86
C ASN A 74 5.94 -8.46 -12.82
N SER A 75 6.02 -9.77 -13.05
CA SER A 75 6.72 -10.71 -12.18
C SER A 75 8.22 -10.38 -12.08
N SER A 76 8.87 -10.07 -13.21
CA SER A 76 10.30 -9.74 -13.24
C SER A 76 10.66 -8.46 -12.49
N MET A 77 9.72 -7.51 -12.39
CA MET A 77 9.90 -6.28 -11.61
C MET A 77 9.61 -6.46 -10.13
N MET A 78 8.57 -7.24 -9.81
CA MET A 78 8.13 -7.45 -8.43
C MET A 78 9.04 -8.42 -7.66
N GLN A 79 9.41 -9.56 -8.29
CA GLN A 79 10.10 -10.66 -7.62
C GLN A 79 11.41 -10.24 -6.93
N PRO A 80 12.29 -9.42 -7.52
CA PRO A 80 13.50 -8.95 -6.84
C PRO A 80 13.24 -8.21 -5.53
N LEU A 81 12.12 -7.49 -5.42
CA LEU A 81 11.75 -6.79 -4.18
C LEU A 81 11.07 -7.71 -3.16
N LEU A 82 10.44 -8.79 -3.60
CA LEU A 82 9.95 -9.83 -2.69
C LEU A 82 11.11 -10.65 -2.09
N ASP A 83 12.15 -10.90 -2.88
CA ASP A 83 13.34 -11.65 -2.47
C ASP A 83 14.30 -10.80 -1.61
N ASP A 84 14.29 -9.48 -1.78
CA ASP A 84 15.09 -8.51 -1.01
C ASP A 84 14.19 -7.50 -0.30
N ARG A 85 13.74 -7.87 0.90
CA ARG A 85 12.84 -7.05 1.71
C ARG A 85 13.52 -5.82 2.34
N GLU A 86 14.85 -5.83 2.44
CA GLU A 86 15.63 -4.66 2.89
C GLU A 86 15.63 -3.57 1.80
N GLU A 87 15.85 -3.95 0.54
CA GLU A 87 15.75 -3.01 -0.57
C GLU A 87 14.31 -2.51 -0.76
N LEU A 88 13.30 -3.37 -0.58
CA LEU A 88 11.89 -2.95 -0.58
C LEU A 88 11.63 -1.91 0.50
N ALA A 89 12.03 -2.18 1.75
CA ALA A 89 11.85 -1.27 2.88
C ALA A 89 12.58 0.07 2.64
N LYS A 90 13.81 0.04 2.14
CA LYS A 90 14.59 1.23 1.79
C LYS A 90 13.86 2.10 0.76
N ARG A 91 13.26 1.51 -0.26
CA ARG A 91 12.51 2.27 -1.29
C ARG A 91 11.26 2.91 -0.73
N VAL A 92 10.45 2.18 0.02
CA VAL A 92 9.22 2.76 0.59
C VAL A 92 9.52 3.78 1.69
N LEU A 93 10.56 3.59 2.50
CA LEU A 93 11.03 4.58 3.48
C LEU A 93 11.53 5.85 2.79
N GLY A 94 12.32 5.73 1.72
CA GLY A 94 12.78 6.89 0.96
C GLY A 94 11.63 7.69 0.32
N ALA A 95 10.59 7.01 -0.15
CA ALA A 95 9.37 7.68 -0.62
C ALA A 95 8.63 8.38 0.53
N TYR A 96 8.53 7.76 1.71
CA TYR A 96 7.96 8.36 2.91
C TYR A 96 8.73 9.62 3.32
N GLU A 97 10.06 9.54 3.40
CA GLU A 97 10.92 10.67 3.76
C GLU A 97 10.80 11.82 2.76
N TYR A 98 10.77 11.50 1.46
CA TYR A 98 10.56 12.50 0.43
C TYR A 98 9.26 13.26 0.65
N VAL A 99 8.15 12.55 0.86
CA VAL A 99 6.83 13.16 1.04
C VAL A 99 6.73 13.92 2.36
N ASN A 100 7.33 13.41 3.44
CA ASN A 100 7.33 14.07 4.75
C ASN A 100 8.09 15.40 4.76
N ASN A 101 8.97 15.62 3.80
CA ASN A 101 9.74 16.86 3.61
C ASN A 101 9.08 17.84 2.61
N LEU A 102 7.89 17.53 2.06
CA LEU A 102 7.16 18.48 1.22
C LEU A 102 6.45 19.53 2.08
N ASP A 103 6.64 20.81 1.78
CA ASP A 103 6.03 21.93 2.54
C ASP A 103 4.51 21.87 2.63
N LEU A 104 3.85 21.21 1.68
CA LEU A 104 2.38 21.05 1.64
C LEU A 104 1.89 19.93 2.57
N VAL A 105 2.75 19.01 2.96
CA VAL A 105 2.37 17.86 3.78
C VAL A 105 2.52 18.22 5.25
N LYS A 106 1.44 18.05 6.00
CA LYS A 106 1.46 18.23 7.45
C LYS A 106 2.44 17.24 8.07
N SER A 107 3.44 17.75 8.76
CA SER A 107 4.50 16.94 9.38
C SER A 107 3.94 15.81 10.24
N ASN A 108 4.52 14.63 10.16
CA ASN A 108 4.12 13.43 10.91
C ASN A 108 2.62 13.10 10.78
N SER A 109 2.02 13.41 9.64
CA SER A 109 0.61 13.11 9.33
C SER A 109 0.54 12.35 8.02
N ILE A 110 1.21 11.20 7.97
CA ILE A 110 1.29 10.33 6.79
C ILE A 110 0.75 8.94 7.14
N ALA A 111 -0.10 8.42 6.26
CA ALA A 111 -0.51 7.03 6.22
C ALA A 111 -0.14 6.41 4.87
N ILE A 112 -0.18 5.10 4.77
CA ILE A 112 0.01 4.38 3.51
C ILE A 112 -1.14 3.41 3.27
N MET A 113 -1.50 3.25 2.02
CA MET A 113 -2.33 2.16 1.54
C MET A 113 -1.71 1.51 0.32
N GLY A 114 -2.08 0.28 0.02
CA GLY A 114 -1.62 -0.36 -1.19
C GLY A 114 -2.45 -1.58 -1.58
N TYR A 115 -2.35 -1.95 -2.84
CA TYR A 115 -3.12 -3.03 -3.47
C TYR A 115 -2.19 -4.16 -3.90
N CYS A 116 -2.55 -5.42 -3.65
CA CYS A 116 -1.76 -6.58 -4.05
C CYS A 116 -0.32 -6.50 -3.51
N PHE A 117 0.70 -6.43 -4.36
CA PHE A 117 2.09 -6.16 -3.97
C PHE A 117 2.19 -4.90 -3.09
N GLY A 118 1.48 -3.83 -3.45
CA GLY A 118 1.45 -2.61 -2.65
C GLY A 118 0.86 -2.79 -1.24
N GLY A 119 0.01 -3.78 -1.04
CA GLY A 119 -0.47 -4.13 0.29
C GLY A 119 0.65 -4.64 1.19
N LEU A 120 1.55 -5.48 0.65
CA LEU A 120 2.78 -5.89 1.34
C LEU A 120 3.70 -4.70 1.62
N VAL A 121 3.93 -3.83 0.63
CA VAL A 121 4.73 -2.61 0.77
C VAL A 121 4.20 -1.73 1.90
N SER A 122 2.88 -1.60 2.02
CA SER A 122 2.25 -0.82 3.09
C SER A 122 2.54 -1.41 4.48
N LEU A 123 2.47 -2.73 4.61
CA LEU A 123 2.80 -3.41 5.86
C LEU A 123 4.29 -3.32 6.19
N ASP A 124 5.16 -3.35 5.18
CA ASP A 124 6.60 -3.20 5.40
C ASP A 124 6.98 -1.78 5.83
N LEU A 125 6.29 -0.77 5.32
CA LEU A 125 6.49 0.58 5.85
C LEU A 125 6.06 0.65 7.32
N ALA A 126 4.95 0.03 7.71
CA ALA A 126 4.53 0.01 9.11
C ALA A 126 5.53 -0.72 10.04
N ARG A 127 6.21 -1.75 9.53
CA ARG A 127 7.25 -2.48 10.24
C ARG A 127 8.54 -1.67 10.47
N ASN A 128 8.80 -0.68 9.59
CA ASN A 128 10.08 0.04 9.54
C ASN A 128 9.98 1.54 9.82
N CYS A 129 8.77 2.10 9.99
CA CYS A 129 8.55 3.53 10.20
C CYS A 129 7.72 3.78 11.47
N SER A 130 8.37 4.21 12.54
CA SER A 130 7.73 4.49 13.84
C SER A 130 6.77 5.68 13.80
N GLU A 131 6.96 6.62 12.87
CA GLU A 131 6.20 7.85 12.74
C GLU A 131 4.93 7.69 11.89
N LEU A 132 4.78 6.55 11.20
CA LEU A 132 3.64 6.28 10.34
C LEU A 132 2.35 6.22 11.16
N LYS A 133 1.27 6.88 10.70
CA LYS A 133 -0.01 6.92 11.40
C LYS A 133 -0.88 5.71 11.12
N GLY A 134 -0.88 5.23 9.90
CA GLY A 134 -1.69 4.07 9.51
C GLY A 134 -1.16 3.36 8.28
N ALA A 135 -1.40 2.05 8.21
CA ALA A 135 -1.06 1.22 7.06
C ALA A 135 -2.24 0.33 6.69
N VAL A 136 -2.62 0.36 5.41
CA VAL A 136 -3.76 -0.41 4.91
C VAL A 136 -3.34 -1.30 3.74
N SER A 137 -3.61 -2.59 3.87
CA SER A 137 -3.37 -3.60 2.84
C SER A 137 -4.68 -4.04 2.22
N PHE A 138 -4.88 -3.78 0.92
CA PHE A 138 -6.00 -4.30 0.15
C PHE A 138 -5.54 -5.54 -0.61
N HIS A 139 -6.08 -6.70 -0.28
CA HIS A 139 -5.76 -8.00 -0.87
C HIS A 139 -4.24 -8.21 -1.11
N GLY A 140 -3.42 -7.75 -0.17
CA GLY A 140 -1.98 -7.87 -0.24
C GLY A 140 -1.46 -9.16 0.40
N PHE A 141 -0.21 -9.50 0.09
CA PHE A 141 0.50 -10.50 0.86
C PHE A 141 0.68 -10.01 2.29
N LEU A 142 0.52 -10.92 3.26
CA LEU A 142 0.54 -10.59 4.68
C LEU A 142 1.87 -10.96 5.36
N SER A 143 2.71 -11.77 4.68
CA SER A 143 3.98 -12.27 5.24
C SER A 143 4.94 -11.13 5.60
N GLY A 144 5.50 -11.19 6.80
CA GLY A 144 6.63 -10.37 7.23
C GLY A 144 7.95 -10.84 6.60
N PRO A 145 9.04 -10.05 6.74
CA PRO A 145 10.38 -10.52 6.40
C PRO A 145 10.78 -11.66 7.34
N GLU A 146 11.71 -12.53 6.88
CA GLU A 146 12.21 -13.65 7.70
C GLU A 146 12.90 -13.17 8.98
N GLU A 147 13.70 -12.10 8.87
CA GLU A 147 14.32 -11.44 10.01
C GLU A 147 13.38 -10.37 10.56
N ASN A 148 12.69 -10.71 11.64
CA ASN A 148 11.83 -9.79 12.35
C ASN A 148 12.59 -9.21 13.55
N ASN A 149 12.88 -7.89 13.49
CA ASN A 149 13.64 -7.19 14.54
C ASN A 149 12.91 -7.04 15.89
N GLY A 150 11.66 -7.52 16.00
CA GLY A 150 10.86 -7.48 17.22
C GLY A 150 10.40 -6.07 17.65
N GLU A 151 10.67 -5.03 16.88
CA GLU A 151 10.26 -3.67 17.21
C GLU A 151 8.74 -3.49 17.17
N LYS A 152 8.26 -2.58 18.01
CA LYS A 152 6.83 -2.25 18.07
C LYS A 152 6.37 -1.56 16.78
N ILE A 153 5.22 -1.99 16.27
CA ILE A 153 4.52 -1.27 15.19
C ILE A 153 3.61 -0.20 15.82
N ASN A 154 3.90 1.06 15.53
CA ASN A 154 3.12 2.19 16.07
C ASN A 154 1.96 2.60 15.18
N ALA A 155 2.01 2.29 13.89
CA ALA A 155 0.94 2.56 12.95
C ALA A 155 -0.32 1.76 13.30
N LYS A 156 -1.51 2.32 13.07
CA LYS A 156 -2.74 1.53 13.03
C LYS A 156 -2.79 0.73 11.74
N VAL A 157 -2.95 -0.58 11.86
CA VAL A 157 -2.88 -1.51 10.72
C VAL A 157 -4.26 -2.05 10.38
N LEU A 158 -4.64 -1.96 9.11
CA LEU A 158 -5.87 -2.56 8.59
C LEU A 158 -5.55 -3.45 7.38
N ALA A 159 -5.78 -4.76 7.52
CA ALA A 159 -5.69 -5.71 6.43
C ALA A 159 -7.10 -6.08 5.93
N LEU A 160 -7.33 -5.96 4.63
CA LEU A 160 -8.59 -6.19 3.94
C LEU A 160 -8.41 -7.35 2.96
N HIS A 161 -8.87 -8.53 3.34
CA HIS A 161 -8.52 -9.80 2.69
C HIS A 161 -9.75 -10.51 2.10
N GLY A 162 -9.57 -11.17 0.95
CA GLY A 162 -10.57 -12.07 0.34
C GLY A 162 -10.33 -13.50 0.79
N LEU A 163 -11.32 -14.16 1.41
CA LEU A 163 -11.16 -15.55 1.91
C LEU A 163 -10.85 -16.57 0.79
N LYS A 164 -11.29 -16.28 -0.43
CA LYS A 164 -11.04 -17.14 -1.60
C LYS A 164 -9.80 -16.75 -2.40
N ASP A 165 -8.95 -15.90 -1.84
CA ASP A 165 -7.67 -15.52 -2.45
C ASP A 165 -6.70 -16.71 -2.43
N PRO A 166 -6.33 -17.28 -3.60
CA PRO A 166 -5.43 -18.43 -3.63
C PRO A 166 -3.96 -18.07 -3.36
N MET A 167 -3.62 -16.78 -3.36
CA MET A 167 -2.24 -16.28 -3.16
C MET A 167 -1.91 -16.10 -1.67
N VAL A 168 -2.93 -16.00 -0.81
CA VAL A 168 -2.78 -15.77 0.63
C VAL A 168 -3.62 -16.77 1.40
N GLY A 169 -2.95 -17.81 1.91
CA GLY A 169 -3.59 -18.88 2.67
C GLY A 169 -3.77 -18.56 4.16
N GLN A 170 -4.45 -19.47 4.84
CA GLN A 170 -4.72 -19.34 6.28
C GLN A 170 -3.43 -19.26 7.12
N ASP A 171 -2.37 -19.91 6.69
CA ASP A 171 -1.04 -19.87 7.32
C ASP A 171 -0.44 -18.46 7.34
N GLN A 172 -0.60 -17.69 6.27
CA GLN A 172 -0.17 -16.29 6.23
C GLN A 172 -1.05 -15.39 7.13
N ILE A 173 -2.36 -15.66 7.19
CA ILE A 173 -3.28 -14.96 8.10
C ILE A 173 -2.88 -15.20 9.55
N ASP A 174 -2.61 -16.44 9.91
CA ASP A 174 -2.21 -16.83 11.27
C ASP A 174 -0.85 -16.20 11.65
N SER A 175 0.13 -16.27 10.75
CA SER A 175 1.44 -15.64 10.93
C SER A 175 1.35 -14.12 11.10
N PHE A 176 0.57 -13.45 10.27
CA PHE A 176 0.32 -12.01 10.37
C PHE A 176 -0.34 -11.63 11.71
N SER A 177 -1.35 -12.40 12.12
CA SER A 177 -2.07 -12.16 13.38
C SER A 177 -1.17 -12.29 14.60
N ASN A 178 -0.29 -13.28 14.57
CA ASN A 178 0.71 -13.49 15.63
C ASN A 178 1.74 -12.34 15.64
N GLU A 179 2.30 -12.00 14.49
CA GLU A 179 3.27 -10.90 14.36
C GLU A 179 2.70 -9.58 14.88
N MET A 180 1.50 -9.18 14.42
CA MET A 180 0.88 -7.93 14.84
C MET A 180 0.62 -7.88 16.35
N THR A 181 0.25 -9.02 16.93
CA THR A 181 0.03 -9.14 18.38
C THR A 181 1.35 -9.07 19.17
N GLU A 182 2.37 -9.79 18.75
CA GLU A 182 3.70 -9.78 19.37
C GLU A 182 4.36 -8.40 19.33
N LYS A 183 4.18 -7.68 18.21
CA LYS A 183 4.69 -6.31 18.02
C LYS A 183 3.83 -5.23 18.67
N ASN A 184 2.83 -5.58 19.47
CA ASN A 184 1.87 -4.65 20.11
C ASN A 184 1.29 -3.61 19.13
N ALA A 185 1.01 -4.01 17.90
CA ALA A 185 0.32 -3.17 16.93
C ALA A 185 -1.15 -2.97 17.33
N GLU A 186 -1.72 -1.83 17.00
CA GLU A 186 -3.18 -1.67 16.93
C GLU A 186 -3.62 -2.10 15.53
N TRP A 187 -4.23 -3.29 15.43
CA TRP A 187 -4.48 -3.90 14.13
C TRP A 187 -5.86 -4.50 13.97
N GLN A 188 -6.32 -4.56 12.74
CA GLN A 188 -7.56 -5.23 12.34
C GLN A 188 -7.32 -6.02 11.06
N LEU A 189 -7.95 -7.18 10.98
CA LEU A 189 -8.07 -7.96 9.75
C LEU A 189 -9.55 -8.16 9.43
N HIS A 190 -9.99 -7.71 8.26
CA HIS A 190 -11.33 -7.96 7.77
C HIS A 190 -11.31 -8.93 6.59
N VAL A 191 -12.06 -10.02 6.70
CA VAL A 191 -12.11 -11.07 5.70
C VAL A 191 -13.46 -11.06 4.98
N PHE A 192 -13.42 -10.87 3.66
CA PHE A 192 -14.58 -10.95 2.77
C PHE A 192 -14.75 -12.39 2.29
N GLY A 193 -15.76 -13.12 2.79
CA GLY A 193 -15.91 -14.56 2.62
C GLY A 193 -16.12 -15.05 1.17
N ASP A 194 -16.54 -14.18 0.26
CA ASP A 194 -16.80 -14.49 -1.16
C ASP A 194 -15.82 -13.80 -2.14
N ALA A 195 -14.85 -13.02 -1.65
CA ALA A 195 -13.90 -12.32 -2.47
C ALA A 195 -12.62 -13.14 -2.74
N MET A 196 -12.06 -12.95 -3.92
CA MET A 196 -10.77 -13.44 -4.37
C MET A 196 -9.71 -12.32 -4.32
N HIS A 197 -8.50 -12.58 -4.84
CA HIS A 197 -7.49 -11.55 -5.05
C HIS A 197 -7.98 -10.47 -6.01
N ALA A 198 -7.42 -9.26 -5.94
CA ALA A 198 -7.77 -8.12 -6.78
C ALA A 198 -9.26 -7.73 -6.76
N PHE A 199 -9.98 -8.00 -5.67
CA PHE A 199 -11.42 -7.71 -5.56
C PHE A 199 -11.78 -6.22 -5.70
N THR A 200 -10.81 -5.33 -5.66
CA THR A 200 -10.98 -3.87 -5.84
C THR A 200 -10.80 -3.41 -7.29
N ASN A 201 -10.31 -4.28 -8.18
CA ASN A 201 -10.06 -3.92 -9.58
C ASN A 201 -11.26 -4.29 -10.46
N PRO A 202 -12.02 -3.34 -11.03
CA PRO A 202 -13.17 -3.61 -11.88
C PRO A 202 -12.87 -4.46 -13.13
N GLU A 203 -11.62 -4.43 -13.61
CA GLU A 203 -11.19 -5.19 -14.79
C GLU A 203 -10.77 -6.63 -14.44
N ALA A 204 -10.68 -7.00 -13.15
CA ALA A 204 -10.27 -8.35 -12.73
C ALA A 204 -11.40 -9.34 -12.98
N ASN A 205 -11.17 -10.30 -13.87
CA ASN A 205 -12.12 -11.35 -14.24
C ASN A 205 -11.41 -12.66 -14.66
N ASP A 206 -10.48 -13.14 -13.84
CA ASP A 206 -9.75 -14.38 -14.03
C ASP A 206 -9.87 -15.28 -12.79
N PRO A 207 -10.95 -16.08 -12.70
CA PRO A 207 -11.14 -16.97 -11.55
C PRO A 207 -10.15 -18.14 -11.49
N GLU A 208 -9.51 -18.52 -12.60
CA GLU A 208 -8.47 -19.56 -12.61
C GLU A 208 -7.16 -19.05 -12.02
N PHE A 209 -6.80 -17.81 -12.30
CA PHE A 209 -5.69 -17.12 -11.66
C PHE A 209 -6.04 -16.64 -10.23
N GLY A 210 -7.34 -16.60 -9.91
CA GLY A 210 -7.82 -16.19 -8.59
C GLY A 210 -8.03 -14.68 -8.41
N THR A 211 -8.11 -13.92 -9.51
CA THR A 211 -8.31 -12.47 -9.51
C THR A 211 -9.70 -12.13 -10.07
N VAL A 212 -10.61 -11.74 -9.18
CA VAL A 212 -12.01 -11.42 -9.57
C VAL A 212 -12.51 -10.21 -8.80
N TYR A 213 -13.06 -9.23 -9.54
CA TYR A 213 -13.72 -8.07 -8.95
C TYR A 213 -14.91 -8.46 -8.07
N ASN A 214 -15.02 -7.85 -6.91
CA ASN A 214 -16.18 -7.98 -6.05
C ASN A 214 -16.64 -6.59 -5.58
N GLN A 215 -17.67 -6.05 -6.22
CA GLN A 215 -18.17 -4.71 -5.97
C GLN A 215 -18.50 -4.45 -4.48
N LYS A 216 -19.07 -5.44 -3.79
CA LYS A 216 -19.44 -5.26 -2.38
C LYS A 216 -18.20 -5.21 -1.48
N ALA A 217 -17.22 -6.08 -1.75
CA ALA A 217 -15.97 -6.08 -1.02
C ALA A 217 -15.19 -4.78 -1.28
N ASP A 218 -15.12 -4.33 -2.53
CA ASP A 218 -14.50 -3.07 -2.94
C ASP A 218 -15.11 -1.87 -2.18
N GLN A 219 -16.41 -1.66 -2.29
CA GLN A 219 -17.08 -0.53 -1.63
C GLN A 219 -16.94 -0.55 -0.10
N ARG A 220 -17.03 -1.75 0.51
CA ARG A 220 -16.92 -1.90 1.97
C ARG A 220 -15.49 -1.68 2.44
N SER A 221 -14.51 -2.22 1.73
CA SER A 221 -13.10 -2.03 2.05
C SER A 221 -12.68 -0.57 1.94
N TRP A 222 -13.13 0.14 0.88
CA TRP A 222 -12.90 1.58 0.73
C TRP A 222 -13.52 2.39 1.87
N LYS A 223 -14.74 2.04 2.29
CA LYS A 223 -15.38 2.69 3.44
C LYS A 223 -14.59 2.46 4.73
N MET A 224 -14.14 1.23 5.00
CA MET A 224 -13.34 0.92 6.20
C MET A 224 -12.03 1.71 6.20
N PHE A 225 -11.36 1.79 5.07
CA PHE A 225 -10.15 2.60 4.90
C PHE A 225 -10.41 4.09 5.16
N THR A 226 -11.43 4.67 4.53
CA THR A 226 -11.74 6.09 4.73
C THR A 226 -12.22 6.42 6.14
N ASP A 227 -12.84 5.48 6.84
CA ASP A 227 -13.19 5.66 8.26
C ASP A 227 -11.92 5.60 9.14
N LEU A 228 -10.95 4.73 8.84
CA LEU A 228 -9.64 4.73 9.51
C LEU A 228 -8.89 6.06 9.30
N LEU A 229 -8.92 6.63 8.09
CA LEU A 229 -8.28 7.93 7.83
C LEU A 229 -8.85 9.05 8.73
N LYS A 230 -10.18 9.06 8.95
CA LYS A 230 -10.84 10.03 9.86
C LYS A 230 -10.48 9.82 11.32
N GLU A 231 -10.08 8.60 11.69
CA GLU A 231 -9.69 8.28 13.05
C GLU A 231 -8.25 8.71 13.36
N ILE A 232 -7.36 8.64 12.35
CA ILE A 232 -5.94 8.91 12.53
C ILE A 232 -5.51 10.33 12.19
N PHE A 233 -6.37 11.10 11.49
CA PHE A 233 -6.13 12.48 11.05
C PHE A 233 -7.20 13.46 11.51
#